data_3e4da5a28c94b6b088ea734ee18897e4
#
_entry.id   3e4da5a28c94b6b088ea734ee18897e4
#
_cell.length_a   1.000
_cell.length_b   1.000
_cell.length_c   1.000
_cell.angle_alpha   90.00
_cell.angle_beta   90.00
_cell.angle_gamma   90.00
#
_symmetry.space_group_name_H-M   'P 1'
#
loop_
_entity.id
_entity.type
_entity.pdbx_description
1 polymer ?
#
loop_
_entity_poly.entity_id
_entity_poly.type
_entity_poly.pdbx_seq_one_letter_code
_entity_poly.pdbx_strand_id
1 'polypeptide(L)'
;WLRTLKYAELIGDERVRTMKAKHKSQGEILHQLGYRYRRLLKNVPGGIYECNSRCSCNKQTCSNRVVQNGIIAQLQLFKTVGRGWGVRTLHDLPIGTFISVYSGEIFTSEQADERGKLLGDEYQADLDFFENINNDSEEEQNSGHLEQDDEEEDVSDTSPSSTESASTRLRNANLQSRARELLKKDGKKSSKTISEDNDNNSTLNRTVLPDYDGVVYTLDAKLVGNIGRYFNHSCSPNIAVQNVFVDTHDIHFPWIGFFATKTIRSGTELCWDYNYTVGEIAGRRMDCHCGAAECRRRVL
;
A
#
# COMPACT_ATOMS: atom_id res chain seq x y z
N TRP A 1 -11.85 -7.35 13.26
CA TRP A 1 -12.69 -6.19 12.92
C TRP A 1 -12.41 -4.96 13.79
N LEU A 2 -12.42 -5.12 15.13
CA LEU A 2 -12.16 -3.99 16.03
C LEU A 2 -10.77 -3.38 15.85
N ARG A 3 -9.75 -4.18 15.50
CA ARG A 3 -8.41 -3.65 15.16
C ARG A 3 -8.44 -2.82 13.89
N THR A 4 -9.15 -3.24 12.85
CA THR A 4 -9.32 -2.44 11.61
C THR A 4 -9.88 -1.05 11.95
N LEU A 5 -10.91 -0.99 12.81
CA LEU A 5 -11.45 0.30 13.25
C LEU A 5 -10.43 1.10 14.06
N LYS A 6 -9.76 0.46 15.04
CA LYS A 6 -8.75 1.12 15.88
C LYS A 6 -7.67 1.80 15.04
N TYR A 7 -7.11 1.09 14.07
CA TYR A 7 -6.06 1.67 13.22
C TYR A 7 -6.60 2.71 12.24
N ALA A 8 -7.81 2.54 11.69
CA ALA A 8 -8.45 3.57 10.88
C ALA A 8 -8.72 4.86 11.67
N GLU A 9 -9.06 4.75 12.95
CA GLU A 9 -9.18 5.90 13.85
C GLU A 9 -7.84 6.58 14.10
N LEU A 10 -6.81 5.79 14.35
CA LEU A 10 -5.47 6.24 14.68
C LEU A 10 -4.86 7.06 13.53
N ILE A 11 -4.99 6.58 12.29
CA ILE A 11 -4.52 7.27 11.08
C ILE A 11 -5.47 8.37 10.58
N GLY A 12 -6.56 8.62 11.31
CA GLY A 12 -7.49 9.69 10.99
C GLY A 12 -8.37 9.46 9.76
N ASP A 13 -8.72 8.21 9.41
CA ASP A 13 -9.57 7.90 8.25
C ASP A 13 -10.87 8.75 8.27
N GLU A 14 -11.04 9.58 7.25
CA GLU A 14 -12.14 10.54 7.15
C GLU A 14 -13.52 9.87 7.17
N ARG A 15 -13.62 8.63 6.66
CA ARG A 15 -14.87 7.84 6.71
C ARG A 15 -15.29 7.59 8.16
N VAL A 16 -14.30 7.29 9.02
CA VAL A 16 -14.56 7.05 10.45
C VAL A 16 -15.01 8.35 11.13
N ARG A 17 -14.31 9.46 10.88
CA ARG A 17 -14.67 10.78 11.40
C ARG A 17 -16.08 11.17 10.99
N THR A 18 -16.40 11.07 9.70
CA THR A 18 -17.72 11.39 9.15
C THR A 18 -18.83 10.53 9.73
N MET A 19 -18.61 9.21 9.88
CA MET A 19 -19.62 8.31 10.44
C MET A 19 -19.83 8.52 11.93
N LYS A 20 -18.76 8.79 12.69
CA LYS A 20 -18.86 9.18 14.10
C LYS A 20 -19.65 10.48 14.26
N ALA A 21 -19.37 11.49 13.45
CA ALA A 21 -20.11 12.75 13.45
C ALA A 21 -21.61 12.55 13.12
N LYS A 22 -21.96 11.51 12.35
CA LYS A 22 -23.35 11.11 12.07
C LYS A 22 -23.92 10.13 13.11
N HIS A 23 -23.28 9.97 14.25
CA HIS A 23 -23.70 9.08 15.35
C HIS A 23 -23.96 7.62 14.91
N LYS A 24 -23.20 7.12 13.93
CA LYS A 24 -23.30 5.73 13.48
C LYS A 24 -22.74 4.78 14.52
N SER A 25 -23.38 3.62 14.65
CA SER A 25 -22.91 2.55 15.53
C SER A 25 -21.56 1.99 15.05
N GLN A 26 -20.78 1.44 15.98
CA GLN A 26 -19.51 0.78 15.68
C GLN A 26 -19.66 -0.32 14.62
N GLY A 27 -20.75 -1.07 14.62
CA GLY A 27 -21.06 -2.09 13.62
C GLY A 27 -21.25 -1.49 12.22
N GLU A 28 -21.98 -0.38 12.09
CA GLU A 28 -22.18 0.32 10.81
C GLU A 28 -20.86 0.85 10.26
N ILE A 29 -19.99 1.40 11.11
CA ILE A 29 -18.67 1.88 10.72
C ILE A 29 -17.81 0.72 10.19
N LEU A 30 -17.77 -0.39 10.92
CA LEU A 30 -17.00 -1.58 10.52
C LEU A 30 -17.47 -2.18 9.20
N HIS A 31 -18.77 -2.14 8.92
CA HIS A 31 -19.32 -2.56 7.61
C HIS A 31 -18.82 -1.71 6.44
N GLN A 32 -18.37 -0.49 6.69
CA GLN A 32 -17.84 0.41 5.67
C GLN A 32 -16.32 0.32 5.52
N LEU A 33 -15.61 -0.11 6.57
CA LEU A 33 -14.16 -0.21 6.62
C LEU A 33 -13.61 -1.58 6.21
N GLY A 34 -14.44 -2.59 6.14
CA GLY A 34 -13.97 -3.94 5.88
C GLY A 34 -14.58 -4.57 4.64
N TYR A 35 -14.63 -5.88 4.66
CA TYR A 35 -15.28 -6.64 3.60
C TYR A 35 -16.81 -6.50 3.65
N ARG A 36 -17.40 -6.26 2.49
CA ARG A 36 -18.84 -6.32 2.28
C ARG A 36 -19.15 -7.47 1.33
N TYR A 37 -19.93 -8.45 1.79
CA TYR A 37 -20.21 -9.67 1.01
C TYR A 37 -18.93 -10.36 0.50
N ARG A 38 -17.91 -10.47 1.38
CA ARG A 38 -16.58 -11.02 1.08
C ARG A 38 -15.83 -10.28 -0.04
N ARG A 39 -16.15 -9.01 -0.30
CA ARG A 39 -15.47 -8.15 -1.29
C ARG A 39 -14.99 -6.88 -0.63
N LEU A 40 -13.84 -6.41 -1.06
CA LEU A 40 -13.26 -5.13 -0.64
C LEU A 40 -13.64 -4.05 -1.64
N LEU A 41 -14.62 -3.23 -1.31
CA LEU A 41 -15.11 -2.19 -2.22
C LEU A 41 -14.29 -0.90 -2.18
N LYS A 42 -13.56 -0.66 -1.09
CA LYS A 42 -12.69 0.50 -0.90
C LYS A 42 -11.44 0.08 -0.13
N ASN A 43 -10.32 0.66 -0.48
CA ASN A 43 -9.07 0.48 0.26
C ASN A 43 -9.23 0.92 1.72
N VAL A 44 -8.55 0.23 2.63
CA VAL A 44 -8.52 0.53 4.07
C VAL A 44 -7.09 0.91 4.43
N PRO A 45 -6.78 2.21 4.54
CA PRO A 45 -5.41 2.69 4.78
C PRO A 45 -4.76 2.09 6.04
N GLY A 46 -5.51 1.86 7.11
CA GLY A 46 -5.03 1.20 8.33
C GLY A 46 -4.88 -0.32 8.25
N GLY A 47 -5.03 -0.90 7.05
CA GLY A 47 -5.02 -2.34 6.86
C GLY A 47 -6.29 -3.06 7.34
N ILE A 48 -6.48 -4.28 6.88
CA ILE A 48 -7.60 -5.14 7.31
C ILE A 48 -7.07 -6.19 8.28
N TYR A 49 -7.69 -6.29 9.45
CA TYR A 49 -7.37 -7.31 10.45
C TYR A 49 -8.43 -8.42 10.37
N GLU A 50 -8.11 -9.50 9.70
CA GLU A 50 -9.00 -10.66 9.60
C GLU A 50 -9.14 -11.39 10.94
N CYS A 51 -10.25 -12.06 11.13
CA CYS A 51 -10.42 -12.96 12.25
C CYS A 51 -9.49 -14.16 12.10
N ASN A 52 -8.77 -14.52 13.16
CA ASN A 52 -7.85 -15.64 13.19
C ASN A 52 -8.30 -16.75 14.17
N SER A 53 -7.41 -17.66 14.55
CA SER A 53 -7.70 -18.78 15.46
C SER A 53 -8.07 -18.33 16.87
N ARG A 54 -7.72 -17.11 17.29
CA ARG A 54 -8.05 -16.54 18.61
C ARG A 54 -9.43 -15.91 18.68
N CYS A 55 -10.17 -15.84 17.56
CA CYS A 55 -11.51 -15.26 17.50
C CYS A 55 -12.57 -16.33 17.77
N SER A 56 -13.61 -15.95 18.51
CA SER A 56 -14.74 -16.83 18.83
C SER A 56 -15.73 -17.05 17.69
N CYS A 57 -15.57 -16.35 16.56
CA CYS A 57 -16.46 -16.47 15.40
C CYS A 57 -16.33 -17.84 14.71
N ASN A 58 -17.43 -18.32 14.10
CA ASN A 58 -17.38 -19.52 13.29
C ASN A 58 -16.50 -19.29 12.04
N LYS A 59 -15.48 -20.14 11.86
CA LYS A 59 -14.50 -20.02 10.75
C LYS A 59 -15.15 -20.08 9.38
N GLN A 60 -16.19 -20.88 9.20
CA GLN A 60 -16.83 -21.13 7.90
C GLN A 60 -17.76 -20.00 7.46
N THR A 61 -18.45 -19.36 8.42
CA THR A 61 -19.48 -18.36 8.14
C THR A 61 -19.01 -16.91 8.35
N CYS A 62 -17.84 -16.73 8.96
CA CYS A 62 -17.32 -15.38 9.26
C CYS A 62 -17.01 -14.60 7.98
N SER A 63 -17.65 -13.44 7.82
CA SER A 63 -17.46 -12.55 6.67
C SER A 63 -16.12 -11.82 6.67
N ASN A 64 -15.44 -11.77 7.85
CA ASN A 64 -14.11 -11.17 8.00
C ASN A 64 -12.99 -12.21 7.88
N ARG A 65 -13.14 -13.15 6.97
CA ARG A 65 -12.15 -14.16 6.56
C ARG A 65 -12.26 -14.32 5.05
N VAL A 66 -11.43 -13.62 4.30
CA VAL A 66 -11.45 -13.60 2.83
C VAL A 66 -10.13 -14.09 2.29
N VAL A 67 -9.04 -13.40 2.60
CA VAL A 67 -7.69 -13.70 2.09
C VAL A 67 -7.19 -15.05 2.61
N GLN A 68 -7.41 -15.34 3.89
CA GLN A 68 -7.00 -16.61 4.50
C GLN A 68 -7.72 -17.85 3.94
N ASN A 69 -8.82 -17.66 3.22
CA ASN A 69 -9.54 -18.77 2.57
C ASN A 69 -8.92 -19.16 1.22
N GLY A 70 -7.88 -18.45 0.78
CA GLY A 70 -7.16 -18.73 -0.46
C GLY A 70 -7.84 -18.21 -1.71
N ILE A 71 -7.22 -18.51 -2.85
CA ILE A 71 -7.62 -18.06 -4.18
C ILE A 71 -8.88 -18.82 -4.62
N ILE A 72 -9.95 -18.09 -4.94
CA ILE A 72 -11.18 -18.64 -5.51
C ILE A 72 -11.26 -18.36 -7.01
N ALA A 73 -10.63 -17.27 -7.46
CA ALA A 73 -10.60 -16.88 -8.86
C ALA A 73 -9.86 -17.92 -9.72
N GLN A 74 -10.45 -18.28 -10.86
CA GLN A 74 -9.78 -19.12 -11.85
C GLN A 74 -8.83 -18.24 -12.66
N LEU A 75 -7.54 -18.44 -12.43
CA LEU A 75 -6.46 -17.66 -13.01
C LEU A 75 -5.67 -18.49 -14.01
N GLN A 76 -5.18 -17.84 -15.06
CA GLN A 76 -4.33 -18.47 -16.06
C GLN A 76 -3.08 -17.62 -16.27
N LEU A 77 -1.93 -18.29 -16.15
CA LEU A 77 -0.66 -17.76 -16.61
C LEU A 77 -0.60 -17.81 -18.13
N PHE A 78 -0.20 -16.74 -18.79
CA PHE A 78 -0.09 -16.68 -20.24
C PHE A 78 1.09 -15.80 -20.69
N LYS A 79 1.54 -16.00 -21.92
CA LYS A 79 2.63 -15.19 -22.50
C LYS A 79 2.05 -13.87 -23.03
N THR A 80 2.57 -12.76 -22.54
CA THR A 80 2.20 -11.41 -23.04
C THR A 80 3.14 -10.96 -24.15
N VAL A 81 2.72 -9.93 -24.87
CA VAL A 81 3.60 -9.27 -25.86
C VAL A 81 4.44 -8.21 -25.14
N GLY A 82 5.76 -8.40 -25.15
CA GLY A 82 6.72 -7.40 -24.63
C GLY A 82 6.86 -7.28 -23.11
N ARG A 83 6.06 -8.07 -22.30
CA ARG A 83 6.11 -8.00 -20.83
C ARG A 83 6.31 -9.36 -20.15
N GLY A 84 6.83 -10.35 -20.88
CA GLY A 84 7.09 -11.69 -20.35
C GLY A 84 5.79 -12.46 -20.06
N TRP A 85 5.67 -13.01 -18.86
CA TRP A 85 4.47 -13.71 -18.40
C TRP A 85 3.48 -12.73 -17.75
N GLY A 86 2.20 -12.99 -17.93
CA GLY A 86 1.11 -12.28 -17.27
C GLY A 86 0.04 -13.24 -16.77
N VAL A 87 -0.87 -12.73 -15.98
CA VAL A 87 -2.00 -13.49 -15.44
C VAL A 87 -3.30 -12.90 -15.93
N ARG A 88 -4.23 -13.73 -16.39
CA ARG A 88 -5.61 -13.34 -16.74
C ARG A 88 -6.63 -14.14 -15.97
N THR A 89 -7.81 -13.57 -15.81
CA THR A 89 -8.96 -14.28 -15.25
C THR A 89 -9.68 -15.10 -16.32
N LEU A 90 -10.20 -16.27 -15.94
CA LEU A 90 -10.98 -17.14 -16.83
C LEU A 90 -12.50 -16.94 -16.69
N HIS A 91 -12.94 -16.10 -15.77
CA HIS A 91 -14.35 -15.74 -15.58
C HIS A 91 -14.46 -14.28 -15.16
N ASP A 92 -15.65 -13.71 -15.23
CA ASP A 92 -15.92 -12.35 -14.80
C ASP A 92 -15.68 -12.21 -13.28
N LEU A 93 -14.93 -11.17 -12.89
CA LEU A 93 -14.66 -10.85 -11.49
C LEU A 93 -15.39 -9.56 -11.12
N PRO A 94 -16.33 -9.59 -10.18
CA PRO A 94 -16.92 -8.38 -9.64
C PRO A 94 -15.90 -7.49 -8.93
N ILE A 95 -16.17 -6.17 -8.87
CA ILE A 95 -15.37 -5.23 -8.07
C ILE A 95 -15.21 -5.73 -6.63
N GLY A 96 -14.02 -5.55 -6.07
CA GLY A 96 -13.67 -5.93 -4.70
C GLY A 96 -13.38 -7.42 -4.50
N THR A 97 -13.40 -8.24 -5.55
CA THR A 97 -13.04 -9.66 -5.46
C THR A 97 -11.56 -9.82 -5.09
N PHE A 98 -11.28 -10.66 -4.09
CA PHE A 98 -9.92 -11.09 -3.78
C PHE A 98 -9.37 -11.96 -4.91
N ILE A 99 -8.14 -11.69 -5.33
CA ILE A 99 -7.49 -12.37 -6.46
C ILE A 99 -6.43 -13.35 -5.97
N SER A 100 -5.42 -12.82 -5.29
CA SER A 100 -4.26 -13.57 -4.79
C SER A 100 -3.53 -12.73 -3.76
N VAL A 101 -2.53 -13.30 -3.11
CA VAL A 101 -1.51 -12.55 -2.36
C VAL A 101 -0.22 -12.48 -3.17
N TYR A 102 0.62 -11.50 -2.87
CA TYR A 102 2.03 -11.52 -3.26
C TYR A 102 2.79 -12.32 -2.22
N SER A 103 3.47 -13.37 -2.61
CA SER A 103 4.23 -14.24 -1.69
C SER A 103 5.65 -14.41 -2.15
N GLY A 104 6.56 -14.53 -1.19
CA GLY A 104 7.98 -14.73 -1.41
C GLY A 104 8.69 -15.12 -0.13
N GLU A 105 10.01 -15.08 -0.16
CA GLU A 105 10.87 -15.20 1.01
C GLU A 105 10.93 -13.84 1.73
N ILE A 106 10.99 -13.85 3.05
CA ILE A 106 11.07 -12.63 3.87
C ILE A 106 12.51 -12.43 4.33
N PHE A 107 13.03 -11.23 4.13
CA PHE A 107 14.39 -10.83 4.50
C PHE A 107 14.35 -9.53 5.30
N THR A 108 15.42 -9.26 6.06
CA THR A 108 15.68 -7.89 6.55
C THR A 108 16.08 -7.00 5.37
N SER A 109 15.95 -5.68 5.52
CA SER A 109 16.31 -4.74 4.45
C SER A 109 17.75 -4.91 3.99
N GLU A 110 18.70 -5.17 4.91
CA GLU A 110 20.11 -5.38 4.59
C GLU A 110 20.31 -6.66 3.75
N GLN A 111 19.66 -7.75 4.14
CA GLN A 111 19.74 -9.02 3.40
C GLN A 111 19.10 -8.89 2.01
N ALA A 112 17.99 -8.16 1.89
CA ALA A 112 17.33 -7.90 0.63
C ALA A 112 18.20 -7.05 -0.30
N ASP A 113 18.89 -6.03 0.22
CA ASP A 113 19.83 -5.20 -0.52
C ASP A 113 21.02 -6.01 -1.07
N GLU A 114 21.62 -6.88 -0.24
CA GLU A 114 22.70 -7.76 -0.70
C GLU A 114 22.22 -8.72 -1.79
N ARG A 115 21.05 -9.32 -1.59
CA ARG A 115 20.43 -10.23 -2.55
C ARG A 115 20.07 -9.51 -3.85
N GLY A 116 19.53 -8.31 -3.78
CA GLY A 116 19.19 -7.47 -4.93
C GLY A 116 20.40 -7.14 -5.80
N LYS A 117 21.58 -6.89 -5.18
CA LYS A 117 22.85 -6.67 -5.90
C LYS A 117 23.31 -7.92 -6.67
N LEU A 118 23.02 -9.11 -6.17
CA LEU A 118 23.46 -10.37 -6.77
C LEU A 118 22.47 -10.91 -7.82
N LEU A 119 21.19 -10.85 -7.53
CA LEU A 119 20.12 -11.52 -8.31
C LEU A 119 19.17 -10.56 -9.01
N GLY A 120 19.27 -9.26 -8.71
CA GLY A 120 18.27 -8.25 -9.10
C GLY A 120 17.12 -8.14 -8.10
N ASP A 121 16.52 -6.96 -8.04
CA ASP A 121 15.50 -6.54 -7.07
C ASP A 121 14.08 -6.42 -7.66
N GLU A 122 13.88 -6.87 -8.91
CA GLU A 122 12.62 -6.65 -9.65
C GLU A 122 11.40 -7.33 -9.03
N TYR A 123 11.61 -8.25 -8.09
CA TYR A 123 10.56 -8.99 -7.40
C TYR A 123 10.55 -8.71 -5.89
N GLN A 124 11.27 -7.69 -5.45
CA GLN A 124 11.27 -7.26 -4.06
C GLN A 124 10.12 -6.29 -3.79
N ALA A 125 9.47 -6.45 -2.63
CA ALA A 125 8.42 -5.58 -2.14
C ALA A 125 8.63 -5.35 -0.64
N ASP A 126 8.87 -4.10 -0.25
CA ASP A 126 9.05 -3.75 1.15
C ASP A 126 7.72 -3.80 1.91
N LEU A 127 7.77 -4.29 3.13
CA LEU A 127 6.64 -4.35 4.05
C LEU A 127 6.63 -3.09 4.93
N ASP A 128 6.75 -1.93 4.29
CA ASP A 128 6.94 -0.60 4.87
C ASP A 128 5.62 0.18 5.08
N PHE A 129 4.50 -0.50 5.06
CA PHE A 129 3.17 0.10 5.03
C PHE A 129 2.94 1.17 6.11
N PHE A 130 3.40 0.93 7.34
CA PHE A 130 3.18 1.86 8.44
C PHE A 130 4.18 3.02 8.47
N GLU A 131 5.35 2.86 7.91
CA GLU A 131 6.31 3.94 7.73
C GLU A 131 5.74 5.02 6.77
N ASN A 132 5.14 4.58 5.68
CA ASN A 132 4.50 5.47 4.71
C ASN A 132 3.32 6.26 5.31
N ILE A 133 2.49 5.64 6.16
CA ILE A 133 1.37 6.33 6.83
C ILE A 133 1.86 7.45 7.75
N ASN A 134 2.95 7.22 8.50
CA ASN A 134 3.49 8.23 9.41
C ASN A 134 4.03 9.45 8.66
N ASN A 135 4.68 9.23 7.52
CA ASN A 135 5.25 10.31 6.71
C ASN A 135 4.18 11.15 6.00
N ASP A 136 3.09 10.53 5.55
CA ASP A 136 1.95 11.23 4.94
C ASP A 136 1.30 12.24 5.90
N SER A 137 1.28 11.92 7.21
CA SER A 137 0.71 12.83 8.23
C SER A 137 1.58 14.05 8.53
N GLU A 138 2.89 13.99 8.27
CA GLU A 138 3.80 15.12 8.49
C GLU A 138 3.77 16.13 7.34
N GLU A 139 3.53 15.70 6.09
CA GLU A 139 3.49 16.60 4.92
C GLU A 139 2.19 17.42 4.83
N GLU A 140 1.04 16.86 5.26
CA GLU A 140 -0.22 17.61 5.28
C GLU A 140 -0.23 18.76 6.29
N GLN A 141 0.59 18.70 7.34
CA GLN A 141 0.68 19.77 8.34
C GLN A 141 1.63 20.92 7.93
N ASN A 142 2.53 20.66 6.98
CA ASN A 142 3.51 21.66 6.54
C ASN A 142 3.06 22.50 5.33
N SER A 143 1.98 22.11 4.65
CA SER A 143 1.45 22.83 3.47
C SER A 143 0.45 23.95 3.81
N GLY A 144 0.20 24.21 5.10
CA GLY A 144 -0.80 25.17 5.57
C GLY A 144 -0.32 26.62 5.78
N HIS A 145 0.90 26.98 5.41
CA HIS A 145 1.40 28.35 5.68
C HIS A 145 2.29 28.91 4.57
N LEU A 146 1.69 29.30 3.46
CA LEU A 146 2.21 30.35 2.55
C LEU A 146 1.00 30.95 1.83
N GLU A 147 0.46 31.99 2.40
CA GLU A 147 -0.37 32.98 1.68
C GLU A 147 0.44 34.21 1.36
N GLN A 148 0.20 34.67 0.15
CA GLN A 148 0.32 36.02 -0.41
C GLN A 148 1.70 36.53 -0.85
N ASP A 149 1.82 36.67 -2.18
CA ASP A 149 1.82 38.03 -2.79
C ASP A 149 1.49 37.93 -4.29
N ASP A 150 0.70 38.93 -4.71
CA ASP A 150 0.10 39.14 -6.01
C ASP A 150 1.12 39.39 -7.14
N GLU A 151 0.82 38.88 -8.35
CA GLU A 151 0.84 39.72 -9.57
C GLU A 151 0.13 38.99 -10.73
N GLU A 152 -0.79 39.75 -11.35
CA GLU A 152 -1.62 39.41 -12.49
C GLU A 152 -0.79 39.29 -13.78
N GLU A 153 -1.05 38.29 -14.63
CA GLU A 153 -1.14 38.47 -16.08
C GLU A 153 -1.99 37.38 -16.75
N ASP A 154 -2.86 37.87 -17.58
CA ASP A 154 -3.89 37.27 -18.41
C ASP A 154 -3.33 36.27 -19.44
N VAL A 155 -4.08 35.20 -19.78
CA VAL A 155 -4.60 34.83 -21.10
C VAL A 155 -5.16 33.39 -21.13
N SER A 156 -6.46 33.30 -21.32
CA SER A 156 -7.31 32.33 -22.07
C SER A 156 -7.03 30.83 -22.15
N ASP A 157 -8.09 30.15 -21.75
CA ASP A 157 -8.87 29.15 -22.50
C ASP A 157 -8.60 27.64 -22.27
N THR A 158 -9.72 27.01 -21.98
CA THR A 158 -10.18 25.63 -22.17
C THR A 158 -10.08 24.61 -21.04
N SER A 159 -11.28 24.42 -20.41
CA SER A 159 -11.96 23.19 -19.98
C SER A 159 -11.37 22.30 -18.87
N PRO A 160 -12.25 21.73 -18.04
CA PRO A 160 -11.92 21.13 -16.75
C PRO A 160 -11.52 19.68 -16.91
N SER A 161 -10.34 19.32 -16.46
CA SER A 161 -9.96 17.93 -16.19
C SER A 161 -9.89 17.69 -14.69
N SER A 162 -10.64 16.70 -14.29
CA SER A 162 -10.68 16.11 -12.96
C SER A 162 -9.30 15.92 -12.33
N THR A 163 -8.93 16.78 -11.40
CA THR A 163 -7.73 16.66 -10.58
C THR A 163 -8.05 15.89 -9.30
N GLU A 164 -8.08 14.57 -9.37
CA GLU A 164 -7.87 13.73 -8.19
C GLU A 164 -6.62 12.89 -8.39
N SER A 165 -5.71 12.94 -7.39
CA SER A 165 -4.65 11.99 -7.10
C SER A 165 -3.27 12.09 -7.77
N ALA A 166 -2.76 13.26 -8.07
CA ALA A 166 -1.31 13.40 -8.30
C ALA A 166 -0.49 13.30 -7.00
N SER A 167 -1.08 13.70 -5.87
CA SER A 167 -0.42 13.77 -4.55
C SER A 167 -0.16 12.40 -3.90
N THR A 168 -1.02 11.41 -4.11
CA THR A 168 -0.85 10.06 -3.53
C THR A 168 0.17 9.21 -4.29
N ARG A 169 0.50 9.58 -5.53
CA ARG A 169 1.41 8.84 -6.41
C ARG A 169 2.90 9.12 -6.18
N LEU A 170 3.23 10.26 -5.57
CA LEU A 170 4.61 10.72 -5.35
C LEU A 170 5.28 10.14 -4.10
N ARG A 171 4.53 9.45 -3.22
CA ARG A 171 4.95 9.21 -1.84
C ARG A 171 5.70 7.91 -1.60
N ASN A 172 5.39 6.84 -2.32
CA ASN A 172 5.94 5.51 -1.99
C ASN A 172 7.36 5.24 -2.49
N ALA A 173 7.85 6.03 -3.44
CA ALA A 173 9.14 5.81 -4.05
C ALA A 173 10.24 6.74 -3.50
N ASN A 174 9.89 7.95 -3.05
CA ASN A 174 10.85 8.92 -2.48
C ASN A 174 11.35 8.53 -1.08
N LEU A 175 10.67 7.60 -0.42
CA LEU A 175 10.98 7.17 0.95
C LEU A 175 12.06 6.10 1.01
N GLN A 176 12.11 5.21 0.02
CA GLN A 176 13.15 4.17 -0.04
C GLN A 176 14.57 4.76 -0.19
N SER A 177 14.74 5.87 -0.91
CA SER A 177 16.05 6.52 -1.05
C SER A 177 16.42 7.38 0.15
N ARG A 178 15.46 8.05 0.80
CA ARG A 178 15.68 8.91 1.96
C ARG A 178 15.89 8.13 3.26
N ALA A 179 15.14 7.08 3.50
CA ALA A 179 15.34 6.21 4.66
C ALA A 179 16.73 5.56 4.62
N ARG A 180 17.18 5.12 3.44
CA ARG A 180 18.54 4.57 3.24
C ARG A 180 19.66 5.61 3.48
N GLU A 181 19.43 6.88 3.22
CA GLU A 181 20.40 7.95 3.53
C GLU A 181 20.42 8.34 5.01
N LEU A 182 19.27 8.35 5.68
CA LEU A 182 19.16 8.70 7.10
C LEU A 182 19.77 7.60 7.99
N LEU A 183 19.52 6.33 7.70
CA LEU A 183 20.14 5.21 8.43
C LEU A 183 21.68 5.16 8.28
N LYS A 184 22.24 5.68 7.18
CA LYS A 184 23.69 5.82 7.02
C LYS A 184 24.30 6.95 7.85
N LYS A 185 23.51 7.93 8.29
CA LYS A 185 24.01 9.06 9.13
C LYS A 185 23.97 8.78 10.63
N ASP A 186 23.07 7.92 11.12
CA ASP A 186 22.93 7.65 12.54
C ASP A 186 23.84 6.52 13.06
N GLY A 187 24.48 5.75 12.19
CA GLY A 187 25.48 4.75 12.55
C GLY A 187 26.78 5.28 13.17
N LYS A 188 26.88 6.57 13.46
CA LYS A 188 28.11 7.23 13.98
C LYS A 188 27.88 8.14 15.18
N LYS A 189 27.06 7.78 16.16
CA LYS A 189 27.14 8.39 17.49
C LYS A 189 26.80 7.41 18.61
N SER A 190 27.84 6.91 19.18
CA SER A 190 27.98 6.21 20.45
C SER A 190 27.42 6.98 21.65
N SER A 191 26.77 6.24 22.52
CA SER A 191 26.71 6.37 23.99
C SER A 191 26.99 7.75 24.59
N LYS A 192 25.97 8.37 25.21
CA LYS A 192 26.13 9.15 26.43
C LYS A 192 24.82 9.22 27.23
N THR A 193 25.00 8.86 28.46
CA THR A 193 24.27 9.00 29.74
C THR A 193 23.10 9.99 29.78
N ILE A 194 22.04 9.51 30.40
CA ILE A 194 20.81 10.18 30.85
C ILE A 194 21.18 11.31 31.84
N SER A 195 20.64 12.50 31.62
CA SER A 195 20.36 13.50 32.63
C SER A 195 18.98 14.08 32.36
N GLU A 196 18.13 13.98 33.37
CA GLU A 196 16.79 14.58 33.43
C GLU A 196 16.92 16.10 33.42
N ASP A 197 16.29 16.75 32.48
CA ASP A 197 15.88 18.16 32.62
C ASP A 197 14.50 18.36 32.03
N ASN A 198 13.60 18.85 32.89
CA ASN A 198 12.28 19.32 32.59
C ASN A 198 12.35 20.57 31.68
N ASP A 199 11.75 20.51 30.49
CA ASP A 199 11.23 21.71 29.87
C ASP A 199 9.91 21.42 29.12
N ASN A 200 8.85 22.04 29.63
CA ASN A 200 7.57 22.17 28.99
C ASN A 200 7.74 23.01 27.72
N ASN A 201 7.56 22.42 26.53
CA ASN A 201 6.88 23.14 25.47
C ASN A 201 6.51 22.21 24.28
N SER A 202 5.25 22.35 23.82
CA SER A 202 4.69 21.89 22.54
C SER A 202 4.93 20.42 22.16
N THR A 203 4.12 19.53 22.73
CA THR A 203 3.89 18.18 22.24
C THR A 203 3.16 18.26 20.90
N LEU A 204 3.90 18.29 19.80
CA LEU A 204 3.39 17.87 18.50
C LEU A 204 2.90 16.42 18.65
N ASN A 205 1.61 16.20 18.46
CA ASN A 205 0.96 14.91 18.52
C ASN A 205 1.49 13.99 17.40
N ARG A 206 2.68 13.44 17.61
CA ARG A 206 3.18 12.37 16.76
C ARG A 206 2.28 11.17 16.96
N THR A 207 1.58 10.73 15.93
CA THR A 207 0.76 9.50 15.97
C THR A 207 1.71 8.31 16.00
N VAL A 208 2.24 7.98 17.17
CA VAL A 208 3.10 6.80 17.36
C VAL A 208 2.21 5.57 17.29
N LEU A 209 2.42 4.73 16.30
CA LEU A 209 1.79 3.42 16.25
C LEU A 209 2.36 2.56 17.38
N PRO A 210 1.52 2.04 18.30
CA PRO A 210 1.99 1.52 19.59
C PRO A 210 2.86 0.26 19.52
N ASP A 211 2.96 -0.38 18.35
CA ASP A 211 3.65 -1.65 18.18
C ASP A 211 4.72 -1.59 17.04
N TYR A 212 5.05 -0.40 16.51
CA TYR A 212 6.01 -0.25 15.42
C TYR A 212 7.37 0.25 15.93
N ASP A 213 8.41 -0.53 15.70
CA ASP A 213 9.79 -0.28 16.14
C ASP A 213 10.69 0.32 15.03
N GLY A 214 10.14 0.61 13.87
CA GLY A 214 10.87 1.14 12.71
C GLY A 214 11.58 0.08 11.87
N VAL A 215 11.41 -1.20 12.18
CA VAL A 215 12.01 -2.28 11.38
C VAL A 215 11.15 -2.58 10.16
N VAL A 216 11.76 -2.54 8.98
CA VAL A 216 11.12 -2.90 7.71
C VAL A 216 11.69 -4.22 7.22
N TYR A 217 10.80 -5.11 6.78
CA TYR A 217 11.15 -6.35 6.10
C TYR A 217 10.83 -6.26 4.62
N THR A 218 11.56 -7.02 3.81
CA THR A 218 11.36 -7.09 2.35
C THR A 218 10.92 -8.49 1.97
N LEU A 219 9.92 -8.58 1.15
CA LEU A 219 9.41 -9.82 0.56
C LEU A 219 10.00 -9.98 -0.84
N ASP A 220 10.74 -11.07 -1.09
CA ASP A 220 11.39 -11.36 -2.37
C ASP A 220 10.76 -12.59 -3.04
N ALA A 221 10.13 -12.38 -4.17
CA ALA A 221 9.51 -13.42 -4.98
C ALA A 221 10.40 -13.90 -6.16
N LYS A 222 11.70 -13.57 -6.15
CA LYS A 222 12.61 -13.89 -7.27
C LYS A 222 12.76 -15.39 -7.49
N LEU A 223 13.07 -16.15 -6.45
CA LEU A 223 13.29 -17.61 -6.51
C LEU A 223 12.08 -18.39 -6.03
N VAL A 224 11.45 -17.94 -4.96
CA VAL A 224 10.29 -18.58 -4.34
C VAL A 224 9.15 -17.56 -4.35
N GLY A 225 8.04 -17.91 -5.00
CA GLY A 225 6.89 -17.03 -5.12
C GLY A 225 5.66 -17.77 -5.61
N ASN A 226 4.54 -17.08 -5.66
CA ASN A 226 3.29 -17.61 -6.18
C ASN A 226 2.87 -16.90 -7.48
N ILE A 227 1.63 -17.11 -7.91
CA ILE A 227 1.08 -16.51 -9.14
C ILE A 227 1.09 -14.97 -9.09
N GLY A 228 1.08 -14.35 -7.89
CA GLY A 228 1.07 -12.90 -7.69
C GLY A 228 2.29 -12.19 -8.29
N ARG A 229 3.44 -12.86 -8.37
CA ARG A 229 4.65 -12.30 -8.98
C ARG A 229 4.54 -12.00 -10.48
N TYR A 230 3.54 -12.57 -11.14
CA TYR A 230 3.32 -12.42 -12.58
C TYR A 230 2.25 -11.37 -12.95
N PHE A 231 1.72 -10.63 -11.97
CA PHE A 231 0.86 -9.50 -12.26
C PHE A 231 1.71 -8.34 -12.79
N ASN A 232 1.51 -7.97 -14.04
CA ASN A 232 2.26 -6.92 -14.71
C ASN A 232 1.83 -5.52 -14.22
N HIS A 233 2.74 -4.55 -14.43
CA HIS A 233 2.42 -3.15 -14.25
C HIS A 233 1.43 -2.64 -15.30
N SER A 234 0.53 -1.75 -14.86
CA SER A 234 -0.28 -0.90 -15.75
C SER A 234 -0.49 0.48 -15.15
N CYS A 235 -0.37 1.51 -16.00
CA CYS A 235 -0.73 2.89 -15.63
C CYS A 235 -2.25 3.09 -15.49
N SER A 236 -3.08 2.13 -15.96
CA SER A 236 -4.53 2.06 -15.74
C SER A 236 -4.90 0.69 -15.15
N PRO A 237 -4.59 0.47 -13.85
CA PRO A 237 -4.69 -0.83 -13.22
C PRO A 237 -6.14 -1.28 -13.04
N ASN A 238 -6.35 -2.61 -12.93
CA ASN A 238 -7.64 -3.20 -12.63
C ASN A 238 -7.66 -4.00 -11.32
N ILE A 239 -6.48 -4.17 -10.71
CA ILE A 239 -6.34 -4.69 -9.35
C ILE A 239 -5.47 -3.73 -8.53
N ALA A 240 -5.65 -3.73 -7.21
CA ALA A 240 -4.86 -2.94 -6.27
C ALA A 240 -4.46 -3.78 -5.05
N VAL A 241 -3.40 -3.32 -4.40
CA VAL A 241 -2.87 -3.91 -3.17
C VAL A 241 -3.67 -3.45 -1.95
N GLN A 242 -3.90 -4.37 -1.03
CA GLN A 242 -4.41 -4.11 0.31
C GLN A 242 -3.65 -4.96 1.31
N ASN A 243 -3.10 -4.32 2.33
CA ASN A 243 -2.48 -5.02 3.44
C ASN A 243 -3.53 -5.68 4.33
N VAL A 244 -3.34 -6.98 4.60
CA VAL A 244 -4.26 -7.80 5.38
C VAL A 244 -3.49 -8.56 6.44
N PHE A 245 -3.86 -8.38 7.70
CA PHE A 245 -3.26 -9.02 8.86
C PHE A 245 -4.10 -10.24 9.25
N VAL A 246 -3.53 -11.43 9.12
CA VAL A 246 -4.25 -12.70 9.30
C VAL A 246 -3.78 -13.42 10.56
N ASP A 247 -2.53 -13.83 10.61
CA ASP A 247 -2.01 -14.79 11.59
C ASP A 247 -1.90 -14.19 13.00
N THR A 248 -0.80 -13.50 13.27
CA THR A 248 -0.52 -12.89 14.57
C THR A 248 -1.10 -11.48 14.71
N HIS A 249 -1.49 -10.84 13.62
CA HIS A 249 -1.77 -9.40 13.50
C HIS A 249 -0.55 -8.53 13.85
N ASP A 250 0.64 -9.07 13.62
CA ASP A 250 1.88 -8.34 13.71
C ASP A 250 1.96 -7.34 12.53
N ILE A 251 2.22 -6.09 12.87
CA ILE A 251 2.20 -4.99 11.88
C ILE A 251 3.37 -5.06 10.89
N HIS A 252 4.44 -5.78 11.23
CA HIS A 252 5.59 -5.98 10.33
C HIS A 252 5.32 -7.01 9.22
N PHE A 253 4.30 -7.87 9.37
CA PHE A 253 4.04 -8.99 8.47
C PHE A 253 2.62 -8.97 7.92
N PRO A 254 2.21 -7.93 7.17
CA PRO A 254 0.96 -7.96 6.42
C PRO A 254 1.03 -8.97 5.27
N TRP A 255 -0.08 -9.59 4.98
CA TRP A 255 -0.27 -10.26 3.71
C TRP A 255 -0.61 -9.21 2.66
N ILE A 256 0.15 -9.16 1.56
CA ILE A 256 -0.08 -8.24 0.45
C ILE A 256 -1.17 -8.84 -0.44
N GLY A 257 -2.42 -8.46 -0.22
CA GLY A 257 -3.58 -8.97 -0.95
C GLY A 257 -3.91 -8.14 -2.19
N PHE A 258 -4.15 -8.79 -3.33
CA PHE A 258 -4.64 -8.13 -4.55
C PHE A 258 -6.16 -8.22 -4.63
N PHE A 259 -6.81 -7.11 -4.90
CA PHE A 259 -8.26 -6.99 -5.04
C PHE A 259 -8.65 -6.27 -6.33
N ALA A 260 -9.74 -6.72 -6.97
CA ALA A 260 -10.27 -6.07 -8.15
C ALA A 260 -10.79 -4.66 -7.82
N THR A 261 -10.32 -3.63 -8.54
CA THR A 261 -10.74 -2.23 -8.37
C THR A 261 -11.97 -1.87 -9.21
N LYS A 262 -12.31 -2.72 -10.16
CA LYS A 262 -13.47 -2.61 -11.05
C LYS A 262 -13.97 -4.02 -11.43
N THR A 263 -15.12 -4.12 -12.09
CA THR A 263 -15.53 -5.39 -12.67
C THR A 263 -14.60 -5.75 -13.82
N ILE A 264 -14.00 -6.96 -13.76
CA ILE A 264 -13.03 -7.44 -14.74
C ILE A 264 -13.67 -8.59 -15.53
N ARG A 265 -13.66 -8.48 -16.85
CA ARG A 265 -14.24 -9.49 -17.74
C ARG A 265 -13.29 -10.68 -17.90
N SER A 266 -13.88 -11.85 -18.15
CA SER A 266 -13.14 -13.06 -18.53
C SER A 266 -12.13 -12.80 -19.65
N GLY A 267 -10.95 -13.37 -19.55
CA GLY A 267 -9.85 -13.20 -20.50
C GLY A 267 -9.00 -11.93 -20.30
N THR A 268 -9.43 -11.01 -19.43
CA THR A 268 -8.68 -9.77 -19.16
C THR A 268 -7.44 -10.04 -18.32
N GLU A 269 -6.30 -9.45 -18.71
CA GLU A 269 -5.08 -9.46 -17.92
C GLU A 269 -5.27 -8.67 -16.61
N LEU A 270 -4.72 -9.19 -15.52
CA LEU A 270 -4.72 -8.58 -14.20
C LEU A 270 -3.43 -7.78 -14.02
N CYS A 271 -3.57 -6.47 -13.84
CA CYS A 271 -2.45 -5.55 -13.74
C CYS A 271 -2.65 -4.57 -12.59
N TRP A 272 -1.55 -4.21 -11.92
CA TRP A 272 -1.53 -3.22 -10.85
C TRP A 272 -0.50 -2.11 -11.11
N ASP A 273 -0.57 -1.01 -10.39
CA ASP A 273 0.47 0.02 -10.44
C ASP A 273 1.60 -0.39 -9.48
N TYR A 274 2.82 -0.49 -9.99
CA TYR A 274 4.00 -0.79 -9.16
C TYR A 274 4.39 0.37 -8.24
N ASN A 275 3.72 1.53 -8.40
CA ASN A 275 3.92 2.75 -7.62
C ASN A 275 5.34 3.34 -7.66
N TYR A 276 6.15 2.98 -8.66
CA TYR A 276 7.42 3.65 -8.85
C TYR A 276 7.24 5.07 -9.38
N THR A 277 8.06 5.98 -8.87
CA THR A 277 8.19 7.34 -9.41
C THR A 277 9.22 7.36 -10.53
N VAL A 278 8.83 7.88 -11.68
CA VAL A 278 9.72 7.94 -12.84
C VAL A 278 10.94 8.81 -12.54
N GLY A 279 12.15 8.23 -12.70
CA GLY A 279 13.41 8.93 -12.50
C GLY A 279 13.93 8.95 -11.06
N GLU A 280 13.27 8.29 -10.14
CA GLU A 280 13.67 8.24 -8.73
C GLU A 280 14.95 7.44 -8.50
N ILE A 281 15.13 6.33 -9.21
CA ILE A 281 16.33 5.51 -9.09
C ILE A 281 17.35 5.96 -10.13
N ALA A 282 18.42 6.64 -9.67
CA ALA A 282 19.46 7.14 -10.56
C ALA A 282 20.10 6.00 -11.37
N GLY A 283 20.23 6.21 -12.67
CA GLY A 283 20.86 5.24 -13.60
C GLY A 283 19.97 4.05 -13.98
N ARG A 284 18.74 3.93 -13.46
CA ARG A 284 17.78 2.89 -13.87
C ARG A 284 16.68 3.47 -14.75
N ARG A 285 16.36 2.73 -15.80
CA ARG A 285 15.26 3.05 -16.69
C ARG A 285 14.51 1.78 -17.05
N MET A 286 13.19 1.82 -16.92
CA MET A 286 12.29 0.76 -17.38
C MET A 286 11.15 1.40 -18.16
N ASP A 287 11.06 1.06 -19.46
CA ASP A 287 9.99 1.56 -20.30
C ASP A 287 8.67 0.82 -20.02
N CYS A 288 7.56 1.54 -20.07
CA CYS A 288 6.23 0.97 -19.83
C CYS A 288 5.57 0.55 -21.15
N HIS A 289 5.15 -0.70 -21.21
CA HIS A 289 4.46 -1.30 -22.35
C HIS A 289 3.01 -1.73 -22.00
N CYS A 290 2.35 -1.03 -21.05
CA CYS A 290 1.01 -1.43 -20.59
C CYS A 290 -0.11 -1.19 -21.63
N GLY A 291 0.11 -0.33 -22.62
CA GLY A 291 -0.88 -0.03 -23.67
C GLY A 291 -2.07 0.82 -23.22
N ALA A 292 -2.08 1.33 -21.98
CA ALA A 292 -3.13 2.24 -21.52
C ALA A 292 -3.08 3.59 -22.24
N ALA A 293 -4.23 4.25 -22.43
CA ALA A 293 -4.32 5.57 -23.06
C ALA A 293 -3.49 6.61 -22.29
N GLU A 294 -3.54 6.55 -20.95
CA GLU A 294 -2.82 7.45 -20.03
C GLU A 294 -1.44 6.88 -19.62
N CYS A 295 -0.81 6.06 -20.49
CA CYS A 295 0.47 5.42 -20.18
C CYS A 295 1.56 6.45 -19.96
N ARG A 296 2.24 6.37 -18.79
CA ARG A 296 3.39 7.22 -18.42
C ARG A 296 4.63 6.98 -19.30
N ARG A 297 4.61 5.96 -20.17
CA ARG A 297 5.71 5.50 -21.05
C ARG A 297 6.92 4.95 -20.29
N ARG A 298 7.02 5.21 -18.99
CA ARG A 298 8.08 4.71 -18.10
C ARG A 298 7.46 4.15 -16.83
N VAL A 299 8.12 3.14 -16.26
CA VAL A 299 7.85 2.60 -14.91
C VAL A 299 8.86 3.19 -13.92
N LEU A 300 10.14 3.25 -14.33
CA LEU A 300 11.28 3.82 -13.56
C LEU A 300 11.94 4.96 -14.32
#